data_887bbc80dc51c2d1e1378abcdc821bab
#
_entry.id   887bbc80dc51c2d1e1378abcdc821bab
#
_cell.length_a   1.000
_cell.length_b   1.000
_cell.length_c   1.000
_cell.angle_alpha   90.00
_cell.angle_beta   90.00
_cell.angle_gamma   90.00
#
_symmetry.space_group_name_H-M   'P 1'
#
loop_
_entity.id
_entity.type
_entity.pdbx_description
1 polymer ?
#
loop_
_entity_poly.entity_id
_entity_poly.type
_entity_poly.pdbx_seq_one_letter_code
_entity_poly.pdbx_strand_id
1 'polypeptide(L)'
;MDAKTMTMNSLTTQDKAKSMMGRISRDNLVLFGLLAGLSTMMILFILMPLWAMLAKSVQNSDGEFVGLANFATYFSSSSLWVSVGNTFTLGLVVTTVVGTLAFGYAYALTRSCMPFKGLFHILGTAPILAPSLLPAISLIFLFGNQGVAKELLGGHSVYGVIGISMGLIFWTFPHALMILTTSLRTSDARLYEAARALKTSPMKTFFMVTLPAAKYGLISTLIVVFTLVITDFGVPKVIGGSYNVLATDIFKQVVGQQNFAMGAVTSIMLLFPAVMAFGADRWVQKKQKSLFDTRSVPYQPEPNKTRDGLCFVYCSLISVAVLAVLGMAVYGSLVTFWPWNKALTLNNYNFAKMSTYGWSPFFNSLTLAGWSALIGTAVIFVGAYCIEKGRAFGPVRQAMQMLSVVPMAVPGMVLGLGYIFYFNDVNNPLNVLYGTMAFLVINTVVHYYTVGHMTALTALKQLPSEIEATAASVRLPQYKLFFKVTLPVCMPAVLDIATYLFVNALTTTSAVVFLYSTDTIPASVSILNMDDAGQTGAAAAMAVMIMIAAAIAKIVQMTLGKWLESRTQAWRKR
;
A
#
# COMPACT_ATOMS: atom_id res chain seq x y z
N MET A 1 -26.83 26.29 -60.72
CA MET A 1 -26.29 25.44 -59.67
C MET A 1 -26.48 26.16 -58.33
N ASP A 2 -27.26 25.61 -57.49
CA ASP A 2 -28.44 26.15 -56.85
C ASP A 2 -28.25 26.68 -55.44
N ALA A 3 -28.85 27.83 -55.17
CA ALA A 3 -28.98 28.42 -53.80
C ALA A 3 -29.65 27.49 -52.76
N LYS A 4 -30.31 26.40 -53.19
CA LYS A 4 -30.90 25.37 -52.32
C LYS A 4 -29.88 24.46 -51.63
N THR A 5 -28.68 24.26 -52.21
CA THR A 5 -27.63 23.42 -51.61
C THR A 5 -26.84 24.19 -50.50
N MET A 6 -26.77 25.53 -50.55
CA MET A 6 -26.11 26.30 -49.50
C MET A 6 -26.97 26.46 -48.23
N THR A 7 -28.31 26.50 -48.37
CA THR A 7 -29.22 26.56 -47.22
C THR A 7 -29.37 25.24 -46.50
N MET A 8 -29.21 24.09 -47.19
CA MET A 8 -29.29 22.78 -46.58
C MET A 8 -28.04 22.42 -45.75
N ASN A 9 -26.85 22.91 -46.13
CA ASN A 9 -25.61 22.75 -45.34
C ASN A 9 -25.54 23.65 -44.11
N SER A 10 -26.17 24.83 -44.12
CA SER A 10 -26.22 25.71 -42.94
C SER A 10 -27.19 25.22 -41.87
N LEU A 11 -28.30 24.60 -42.28
CA LEU A 11 -29.28 23.99 -41.38
C LEU A 11 -28.68 22.75 -40.66
N THR A 12 -27.87 21.93 -41.36
CA THR A 12 -27.20 20.78 -40.74
C THR A 12 -26.08 21.13 -39.77
N THR A 13 -25.43 22.29 -39.95
CA THR A 13 -24.41 22.80 -39.00
C THR A 13 -25.06 23.43 -37.76
N GLN A 14 -26.18 24.13 -37.91
CA GLN A 14 -26.95 24.68 -36.77
C GLN A 14 -27.66 23.57 -35.97
N ASP A 15 -28.17 22.53 -36.61
CA ASP A 15 -28.76 21.39 -35.94
C ASP A 15 -27.69 20.49 -35.29
N LYS A 16 -26.50 20.35 -35.87
CA LYS A 16 -25.35 19.75 -35.19
C LYS A 16 -24.87 20.58 -34.01
N ALA A 17 -24.84 21.91 -34.10
CA ALA A 17 -24.50 22.79 -32.98
C ALA A 17 -25.59 22.75 -31.88
N LYS A 18 -26.87 22.72 -32.23
CA LYS A 18 -27.98 22.53 -31.27
C LYS A 18 -28.04 21.12 -30.69
N SER A 19 -27.62 20.10 -31.41
CA SER A 19 -27.49 18.75 -30.88
C SER A 19 -26.25 18.59 -29.98
N MET A 20 -25.20 19.36 -30.17
CA MET A 20 -24.06 19.47 -29.24
C MET A 20 -24.36 20.31 -28.00
N MET A 21 -25.30 21.25 -28.06
CA MET A 21 -25.92 21.95 -26.91
C MET A 21 -27.14 21.18 -26.36
N GLY A 22 -27.30 19.90 -26.71
CA GLY A 22 -28.36 19.04 -26.22
C GLY A 22 -28.36 19.00 -24.71
N ARG A 23 -29.51 19.42 -24.12
CA ARG A 23 -29.91 19.37 -22.72
C ARG A 23 -28.89 18.62 -21.88
N ILE A 24 -28.08 19.33 -21.09
CA ILE A 24 -27.25 18.71 -20.06
C ILE A 24 -28.21 17.93 -19.18
N SER A 25 -28.25 16.62 -19.35
CA SER A 25 -29.08 15.75 -18.53
C SER A 25 -28.71 16.00 -17.07
N ARG A 26 -29.68 15.94 -16.16
CA ARG A 26 -29.42 16.07 -14.72
C ARG A 26 -28.29 15.12 -14.27
N ASP A 27 -28.23 13.93 -14.86
CA ASP A 27 -27.18 12.95 -14.60
C ASP A 27 -25.79 13.46 -15.05
N ASN A 28 -25.69 14.16 -16.20
CA ASN A 28 -24.44 14.74 -16.66
C ASN A 28 -23.99 15.93 -15.79
N LEU A 29 -24.94 16.72 -15.26
CA LEU A 29 -24.61 17.81 -14.33
C LEU A 29 -24.06 17.27 -13.00
N VAL A 30 -24.70 16.24 -12.45
CA VAL A 30 -24.22 15.54 -11.24
C VAL A 30 -22.84 14.93 -11.49
N LEU A 31 -22.66 14.22 -12.61
CA LEU A 31 -21.37 13.66 -12.99
C LEU A 31 -20.28 14.74 -13.12
N PHE A 32 -20.60 15.87 -13.75
CA PHE A 32 -19.67 17.01 -13.84
C PHE A 32 -19.28 17.54 -12.47
N GLY A 33 -20.25 17.76 -11.57
CA GLY A 33 -19.98 18.25 -10.21
C GLY A 33 -19.09 17.28 -9.42
N LEU A 34 -19.36 15.97 -9.50
CA LEU A 34 -18.54 14.94 -8.84
C LEU A 34 -17.13 14.87 -9.42
N LEU A 35 -16.98 14.88 -10.75
CA LEU A 35 -15.67 14.88 -11.40
C LEU A 35 -14.90 16.17 -11.10
N ALA A 36 -15.55 17.33 -11.11
CA ALA A 36 -14.92 18.59 -10.76
C ALA A 36 -14.43 18.60 -9.30
N GLY A 37 -15.27 18.18 -8.36
CA GLY A 37 -14.89 18.05 -6.95
C GLY A 37 -13.72 17.08 -6.74
N LEU A 38 -13.77 15.91 -7.36
CA LEU A 38 -12.69 14.94 -7.30
C LEU A 38 -11.40 15.45 -7.95
N SER A 39 -11.50 16.15 -9.10
CA SER A 39 -10.34 16.76 -9.76
C SER A 39 -9.71 17.83 -8.88
N THR A 40 -10.52 18.70 -8.30
CA THR A 40 -10.04 19.73 -7.36
C THR A 40 -9.36 19.11 -6.16
N MET A 41 -9.97 18.08 -5.54
CA MET A 41 -9.37 17.35 -4.43
C MET A 41 -7.99 16.76 -4.83
N MET A 42 -7.90 16.09 -5.97
CA MET A 42 -6.62 15.48 -6.39
C MET A 42 -5.56 16.52 -6.73
N ILE A 43 -5.94 17.64 -7.35
CA ILE A 43 -4.99 18.73 -7.63
C ILE A 43 -4.49 19.31 -6.31
N LEU A 44 -5.38 19.68 -5.39
CA LEU A 44 -5.02 20.33 -4.13
C LEU A 44 -4.22 19.42 -3.18
N PHE A 45 -4.55 18.13 -3.12
CA PHE A 45 -3.96 17.21 -2.15
C PHE A 45 -2.93 16.23 -2.71
N ILE A 46 -2.69 16.24 -4.03
CA ILE A 46 -1.61 15.45 -4.64
C ILE A 46 -0.63 16.35 -5.38
N LEU A 47 -1.11 17.12 -6.38
CA LEU A 47 -0.21 17.86 -7.25
C LEU A 47 0.41 19.08 -6.57
N MET A 48 -0.37 19.86 -5.82
CA MET A 48 0.15 21.08 -5.17
C MET A 48 1.20 20.77 -4.10
N PRO A 49 1.05 19.76 -3.19
CA PRO A 49 2.11 19.36 -2.28
C PRO A 49 3.37 18.87 -2.99
N LEU A 50 3.23 18.07 -4.05
CA LEU A 50 4.40 17.62 -4.83
C LEU A 50 5.09 18.78 -5.53
N TRP A 51 4.34 19.72 -6.07
CA TRP A 51 4.89 20.95 -6.66
C TRP A 51 5.63 21.78 -5.62
N ALA A 52 5.05 22.00 -4.43
CA ALA A 52 5.69 22.73 -3.35
C ALA A 52 7.01 22.08 -2.91
N MET A 53 7.05 20.76 -2.84
CA MET A 53 8.29 20.01 -2.55
C MET A 53 9.35 20.22 -3.65
N LEU A 54 8.94 20.13 -4.93
CA LEU A 54 9.85 20.39 -6.05
C LEU A 54 10.37 21.83 -6.04
N ALA A 55 9.51 22.79 -5.80
CA ALA A 55 9.87 24.21 -5.69
C ALA A 55 10.87 24.44 -4.54
N LYS A 56 10.62 23.83 -3.36
CA LYS A 56 11.51 23.97 -2.20
C LYS A 56 12.91 23.38 -2.41
N SER A 57 13.05 22.38 -3.24
CA SER A 57 14.36 21.78 -3.55
C SER A 57 15.31 22.70 -4.30
N VAL A 58 14.78 23.70 -5.00
CA VAL A 58 15.55 24.69 -5.78
C VAL A 58 15.59 26.07 -5.12
N GLN A 59 15.16 26.15 -3.85
CA GLN A 59 15.18 27.38 -3.03
C GLN A 59 16.15 27.23 -1.86
N ASN A 60 16.73 28.36 -1.42
CA ASN A 60 17.48 28.43 -0.17
C ASN A 60 16.54 28.51 1.05
N SER A 61 17.12 28.68 2.26
CA SER A 61 16.35 28.84 3.50
C SER A 61 15.43 30.07 3.48
N ASP A 62 15.84 31.12 2.78
CA ASP A 62 15.12 32.39 2.70
C ASP A 62 14.02 32.40 1.60
N GLY A 63 13.89 31.28 0.86
CA GLY A 63 12.91 31.14 -0.20
C GLY A 63 13.36 31.66 -1.57
N GLU A 64 14.60 32.09 -1.72
CA GLU A 64 15.13 32.58 -2.99
C GLU A 64 15.52 31.40 -3.89
N PHE A 65 15.33 31.58 -5.19
CA PHE A 65 15.65 30.56 -6.18
C PHE A 65 17.17 30.44 -6.38
N VAL A 66 17.72 29.28 -6.05
CA VAL A 66 19.17 28.96 -6.16
C VAL A 66 19.48 27.93 -7.25
N GLY A 67 18.52 27.58 -8.07
CA GLY A 67 18.67 26.56 -9.11
C GLY A 67 19.08 25.20 -8.55
N LEU A 68 20.14 24.60 -9.07
CA LEU A 68 20.60 23.27 -8.66
C LEU A 68 21.69 23.29 -7.56
N ALA A 69 21.91 24.42 -6.88
CA ALA A 69 22.95 24.53 -5.84
C ALA A 69 22.73 23.53 -4.68
N ASN A 70 21.48 23.33 -4.26
CA ASN A 70 21.15 22.33 -3.23
C ASN A 70 21.50 20.90 -3.66
N PHE A 71 21.29 20.56 -4.93
CA PHE A 71 21.68 19.27 -5.49
C PHE A 71 23.20 19.13 -5.56
N ALA A 72 23.94 20.19 -5.94
CA ALA A 72 25.39 20.20 -5.92
C ALA A 72 25.94 19.96 -4.50
N THR A 73 25.35 20.62 -3.50
CA THR A 73 25.67 20.39 -2.08
C THR A 73 25.37 18.95 -1.66
N TYR A 74 24.23 18.39 -2.10
CA TYR A 74 23.88 17.00 -1.82
C TYR A 74 24.92 16.04 -2.39
N PHE A 75 25.29 16.18 -3.65
CA PHE A 75 26.24 15.30 -4.32
C PHE A 75 27.70 15.49 -3.85
N SER A 76 28.05 16.63 -3.26
CA SER A 76 29.36 16.85 -2.62
C SER A 76 29.46 16.22 -1.24
N SER A 77 28.34 15.88 -0.60
CA SER A 77 28.31 15.24 0.71
C SER A 77 28.49 13.73 0.62
N SER A 78 29.65 13.23 1.09
CA SER A 78 29.94 11.79 1.07
C SER A 78 28.94 10.97 1.91
N SER A 79 28.45 11.50 3.04
CA SER A 79 27.48 10.80 3.90
C SER A 79 26.13 10.59 3.21
N LEU A 80 25.64 11.57 2.44
CA LEU A 80 24.39 11.47 1.72
C LEU A 80 24.50 10.49 0.53
N TRP A 81 25.66 10.45 -0.13
CA TRP A 81 25.94 9.49 -1.20
C TRP A 81 25.97 8.04 -0.69
N VAL A 82 26.53 7.83 0.52
CA VAL A 82 26.51 6.51 1.19
C VAL A 82 25.08 6.05 1.44
N SER A 83 24.18 6.94 1.85
CA SER A 83 22.78 6.61 2.07
C SER A 83 22.03 6.19 0.79
N VAL A 84 22.38 6.78 -0.36
CA VAL A 84 21.89 6.34 -1.67
C VAL A 84 22.35 4.89 -1.93
N GLY A 85 23.65 4.63 -1.82
CA GLY A 85 24.23 3.30 -2.01
C GLY A 85 23.64 2.26 -1.07
N ASN A 86 23.47 2.60 0.20
CA ASN A 86 22.85 1.75 1.22
C ASN A 86 21.41 1.42 0.87
N THR A 87 20.61 2.41 0.44
CA THR A 87 19.20 2.22 0.06
C THR A 87 19.07 1.27 -1.11
N PHE A 88 19.88 1.42 -2.16
CA PHE A 88 19.84 0.53 -3.33
C PHE A 88 20.34 -0.88 -2.99
N THR A 89 21.42 -1.00 -2.24
CA THR A 89 21.97 -2.30 -1.80
C THR A 89 20.93 -3.06 -0.98
N LEU A 90 20.34 -2.39 0.02
CA LEU A 90 19.28 -2.96 0.84
C LEU A 90 18.08 -3.37 -0.03
N GLY A 91 17.65 -2.48 -0.93
CA GLY A 91 16.58 -2.72 -1.89
C GLY A 91 16.79 -3.99 -2.70
N LEU A 92 17.97 -4.16 -3.29
CA LEU A 92 18.30 -5.32 -4.11
C LEU A 92 18.41 -6.62 -3.29
N VAL A 93 19.10 -6.58 -2.15
CA VAL A 93 19.29 -7.76 -1.29
C VAL A 93 17.95 -8.26 -0.77
N VAL A 94 17.18 -7.39 -0.13
CA VAL A 94 15.87 -7.76 0.46
C VAL A 94 14.90 -8.24 -0.64
N THR A 95 14.84 -7.54 -1.76
CA THR A 95 13.96 -7.92 -2.88
C THR A 95 14.28 -9.32 -3.41
N THR A 96 15.56 -9.64 -3.57
CA THR A 96 16.00 -10.95 -4.05
C THR A 96 15.63 -12.06 -3.07
N VAL A 97 15.89 -11.84 -1.78
CA VAL A 97 15.56 -12.80 -0.72
C VAL A 97 14.05 -13.00 -0.62
N VAL A 98 13.28 -11.91 -0.53
CA VAL A 98 11.81 -11.98 -0.43
C VAL A 98 11.19 -12.61 -1.67
N GLY A 99 11.66 -12.23 -2.87
CA GLY A 99 11.19 -12.82 -4.12
C GLY A 99 11.38 -14.33 -4.16
N THR A 100 12.54 -14.80 -3.72
CA THR A 100 12.87 -16.24 -3.65
C THR A 100 12.02 -16.97 -2.61
N LEU A 101 11.97 -16.43 -1.39
CA LEU A 101 11.21 -17.05 -0.29
C LEU A 101 9.70 -17.08 -0.59
N ALA A 102 9.15 -15.95 -1.06
CA ALA A 102 7.73 -15.87 -1.36
C ALA A 102 7.35 -16.70 -2.59
N PHE A 103 8.23 -16.82 -3.60
CA PHE A 103 7.98 -17.71 -4.74
C PHE A 103 7.90 -19.18 -4.31
N GLY A 104 8.84 -19.64 -3.51
CA GLY A 104 8.80 -21.02 -2.96
C GLY A 104 7.54 -21.27 -2.14
N TYR A 105 7.16 -20.31 -1.31
CA TYR A 105 5.96 -20.43 -0.48
C TYR A 105 4.67 -20.41 -1.32
N ALA A 106 4.56 -19.52 -2.28
CA ALA A 106 3.44 -19.43 -3.23
C ALA A 106 3.35 -20.71 -4.10
N TYR A 107 4.50 -21.25 -4.53
CA TYR A 107 4.58 -22.54 -5.22
C TYR A 107 4.04 -23.66 -4.33
N ALA A 108 4.45 -23.76 -3.09
CA ALA A 108 3.97 -24.75 -2.14
C ALA A 108 2.45 -24.65 -1.95
N LEU A 109 1.88 -23.46 -1.79
CA LEU A 109 0.44 -23.26 -1.63
C LEU A 109 -0.36 -23.64 -2.89
N THR A 110 0.21 -23.45 -4.09
CA THR A 110 -0.55 -23.56 -5.35
C THR A 110 -0.23 -24.84 -6.13
N ARG A 111 0.95 -25.46 -5.94
CA ARG A 111 1.47 -26.56 -6.75
C ARG A 111 1.70 -27.86 -5.97
N SER A 112 1.39 -27.89 -4.67
CA SER A 112 1.47 -29.10 -3.84
C SER A 112 0.10 -29.52 -3.33
N CYS A 113 -0.01 -30.73 -2.78
CA CYS A 113 -1.16 -31.21 -2.02
C CYS A 113 -0.84 -31.31 -0.52
N MET A 114 0.09 -30.47 -0.01
CA MET A 114 0.45 -30.47 1.41
C MET A 114 -0.77 -30.19 2.31
N PRO A 115 -0.80 -30.72 3.54
CA PRO A 115 -1.87 -30.43 4.50
C PRO A 115 -1.80 -28.97 5.00
N PHE A 116 -2.89 -28.49 5.60
CA PHE A 116 -2.99 -27.18 6.28
C PHE A 116 -2.67 -25.94 5.42
N LYS A 117 -2.86 -26.00 4.10
CA LYS A 117 -2.63 -24.84 3.20
C LYS A 117 -3.32 -23.56 3.65
N GLY A 118 -4.56 -23.65 4.18
CA GLY A 118 -5.30 -22.51 4.70
C GLY A 118 -4.61 -21.84 5.88
N LEU A 119 -4.07 -22.65 6.82
CA LEU A 119 -3.30 -22.16 7.96
C LEU A 119 -2.00 -21.49 7.49
N PHE A 120 -1.25 -22.12 6.60
CA PHE A 120 -0.04 -21.52 6.04
C PHE A 120 -0.33 -20.21 5.29
N HIS A 121 -1.43 -20.13 4.56
CA HIS A 121 -1.83 -18.89 3.92
C HIS A 121 -2.07 -17.76 4.95
N ILE A 122 -2.79 -18.06 6.04
CA ILE A 122 -3.04 -17.11 7.12
C ILE A 122 -1.72 -16.68 7.77
N LEU A 123 -0.85 -17.62 8.13
CA LEU A 123 0.43 -17.33 8.76
C LEU A 123 1.36 -16.51 7.84
N GLY A 124 1.42 -16.85 6.55
CA GLY A 124 2.23 -16.11 5.58
C GLY A 124 1.73 -14.68 5.32
N THR A 125 0.44 -14.41 5.54
CA THR A 125 -0.14 -13.08 5.37
C THR A 125 -0.31 -12.31 6.68
N ALA A 126 -0.12 -12.94 7.84
CA ALA A 126 -0.27 -12.32 9.15
C ALA A 126 0.58 -11.06 9.36
N PRO A 127 1.83 -10.96 8.85
CA PRO A 127 2.65 -9.75 9.05
C PRO A 127 2.03 -8.45 8.51
N ILE A 128 1.07 -8.53 7.59
CA ILE A 128 0.37 -7.34 7.04
C ILE A 128 -0.44 -6.57 8.11
N LEU A 129 -0.82 -7.26 9.20
CA LEU A 129 -1.60 -6.68 10.29
C LEU A 129 -0.72 -5.95 11.32
N ALA A 130 0.60 -6.13 11.23
CA ALA A 130 1.56 -5.52 12.14
C ALA A 130 2.08 -4.18 11.57
N PRO A 131 2.24 -3.13 12.40
CA PRO A 131 2.94 -1.93 11.98
C PRO A 131 4.41 -2.25 11.63
N SER A 132 5.01 -1.51 10.68
CA SER A 132 6.40 -1.76 10.23
C SER A 132 7.44 -1.67 11.35
N LEU A 133 7.14 -0.94 12.41
CA LEU A 133 7.97 -0.81 13.61
C LEU A 133 8.03 -2.10 14.46
N LEU A 134 6.97 -2.90 14.47
CA LEU A 134 6.85 -4.08 15.31
C LEU A 134 7.96 -5.13 15.04
N PRO A 135 8.24 -5.53 13.78
CA PRO A 135 9.32 -6.48 13.53
C PRO A 135 10.69 -5.96 13.98
N ALA A 136 10.96 -4.66 13.86
CA ALA A 136 12.22 -4.08 14.30
C ALA A 136 12.39 -4.21 15.82
N ILE A 137 11.36 -3.84 16.60
CA ILE A 137 11.34 -4.00 18.06
C ILE A 137 11.47 -5.47 18.46
N SER A 138 10.76 -6.37 17.79
CA SER A 138 10.85 -7.82 18.04
C SER A 138 12.26 -8.37 17.78
N LEU A 139 12.91 -7.92 16.71
CA LEU A 139 14.28 -8.32 16.39
C LEU A 139 15.29 -7.80 17.41
N ILE A 140 15.05 -6.65 18.04
CA ILE A 140 15.87 -6.16 19.15
C ILE A 140 15.74 -7.11 20.36
N PHE A 141 14.54 -7.56 20.71
CA PHE A 141 14.35 -8.55 21.77
C PHE A 141 14.93 -9.93 21.42
N LEU A 142 14.89 -10.33 20.14
CA LEU A 142 15.46 -11.63 19.69
C LEU A 142 16.99 -11.58 19.60
N PHE A 143 17.54 -10.59 18.92
CA PHE A 143 18.93 -10.57 18.46
C PHE A 143 19.73 -9.34 18.89
N GLY A 144 19.12 -8.41 19.62
CA GLY A 144 19.82 -7.22 20.14
C GLY A 144 20.98 -7.57 21.07
N ASN A 145 21.67 -6.58 21.61
CA ASN A 145 22.84 -6.78 22.47
C ASN A 145 22.59 -7.73 23.65
N GLN A 146 21.35 -7.83 24.09
CA GLN A 146 20.87 -8.70 25.15
C GLN A 146 19.71 -9.60 24.69
N GLY A 147 19.63 -9.87 23.39
CA GLY A 147 18.59 -10.70 22.78
C GLY A 147 18.72 -12.17 23.17
N VAL A 148 17.55 -12.85 23.22
CA VAL A 148 17.46 -14.30 23.61
C VAL A 148 18.22 -15.20 22.64
N ALA A 149 18.30 -14.85 21.38
CA ALA A 149 18.88 -15.62 20.30
C ALA A 149 20.09 -14.93 19.65
N LYS A 150 20.74 -14.01 20.37
CA LYS A 150 21.89 -13.24 19.88
C LYS A 150 23.01 -14.12 19.31
N GLU A 151 23.26 -15.26 19.94
CA GLU A 151 24.33 -16.19 19.53
C GLU A 151 24.15 -16.76 18.13
N LEU A 152 22.89 -16.84 17.64
CA LEU A 152 22.61 -17.31 16.28
C LEU A 152 23.16 -16.38 15.18
N LEU A 153 23.48 -15.12 15.54
CA LEU A 153 24.12 -14.17 14.60
C LEU A 153 25.64 -14.34 14.49
N GLY A 154 26.23 -15.33 15.18
CA GLY A 154 27.67 -15.63 15.07
C GLY A 154 28.58 -14.44 15.41
N GLY A 155 28.19 -13.60 16.36
CA GLY A 155 28.94 -12.40 16.78
C GLY A 155 28.64 -11.11 15.99
N HIS A 156 27.82 -11.18 14.95
CA HIS A 156 27.39 -9.99 14.21
C HIS A 156 26.28 -9.22 14.97
N SER A 157 26.31 -7.90 14.84
CA SER A 157 25.28 -7.03 15.41
C SER A 157 24.00 -7.10 14.56
N VAL A 158 22.85 -7.17 15.22
CA VAL A 158 21.55 -7.00 14.54
C VAL A 158 21.33 -5.55 14.12
N TYR A 159 21.94 -4.58 14.80
CA TYR A 159 21.81 -3.18 14.42
C TYR A 159 22.55 -2.89 13.12
N GLY A 160 21.87 -2.25 12.18
CA GLY A 160 22.36 -1.96 10.84
C GLY A 160 21.73 -2.83 9.76
N VAL A 161 22.49 -3.14 8.71
CA VAL A 161 21.98 -3.79 7.49
C VAL A 161 21.31 -5.15 7.75
N ILE A 162 21.81 -5.94 8.71
CA ILE A 162 21.27 -7.26 9.04
C ILE A 162 19.84 -7.14 9.58
N GLY A 163 19.68 -6.34 10.64
CA GLY A 163 18.37 -6.16 11.27
C GLY A 163 17.37 -5.44 10.38
N ILE A 164 17.81 -4.42 9.63
CA ILE A 164 16.97 -3.77 8.64
C ILE A 164 16.49 -4.79 7.60
N SER A 165 17.41 -5.61 7.06
CA SER A 165 17.06 -6.64 6.07
C SER A 165 16.05 -7.64 6.63
N MET A 166 16.28 -8.18 7.84
CA MET A 166 15.36 -9.13 8.48
C MET A 166 13.97 -8.53 8.73
N GLY A 167 13.91 -7.30 9.23
CA GLY A 167 12.63 -6.60 9.47
C GLY A 167 11.87 -6.32 8.18
N LEU A 168 12.56 -5.89 7.14
CA LEU A 168 11.95 -5.61 5.83
C LEU A 168 11.54 -6.90 5.10
N ILE A 169 12.31 -8.00 5.22
CA ILE A 169 11.90 -9.32 4.71
C ILE A 169 10.57 -9.73 5.36
N PHE A 170 10.48 -9.64 6.67
CA PHE A 170 9.25 -9.96 7.40
C PHE A 170 8.07 -9.11 6.92
N TRP A 171 8.24 -7.81 6.80
CA TRP A 171 7.18 -6.86 6.46
C TRP A 171 6.74 -6.94 4.99
N THR A 172 7.67 -7.17 4.05
CA THR A 172 7.35 -7.20 2.61
C THR A 172 6.95 -8.58 2.10
N PHE A 173 7.28 -9.65 2.82
CA PHE A 173 6.97 -11.04 2.46
C PHE A 173 5.49 -11.29 2.14
N PRO A 174 4.50 -10.83 2.94
CA PRO A 174 3.09 -11.07 2.62
C PRO A 174 2.64 -10.40 1.33
N HIS A 175 3.17 -9.23 0.99
CA HIS A 175 2.87 -8.53 -0.26
C HIS A 175 3.36 -9.34 -1.47
N ALA A 176 4.59 -9.82 -1.41
CA ALA A 176 5.17 -10.72 -2.42
C ALA A 176 4.35 -12.01 -2.55
N LEU A 177 3.99 -12.63 -1.43
CA LEU A 177 3.22 -13.87 -1.38
C LEU A 177 1.85 -13.72 -2.06
N MET A 178 1.14 -12.61 -1.81
CA MET A 178 -0.17 -12.36 -2.42
C MET A 178 -0.08 -12.22 -3.95
N ILE A 179 0.89 -11.45 -4.45
CA ILE A 179 1.08 -11.24 -5.90
C ILE A 179 1.44 -12.57 -6.57
N LEU A 180 2.41 -13.30 -6.03
CA LEU A 180 2.89 -14.56 -6.59
C LEU A 180 1.84 -15.68 -6.53
N THR A 181 1.11 -15.79 -5.43
CA THR A 181 0.02 -16.76 -5.30
C THR A 181 -1.07 -16.50 -6.35
N THR A 182 -1.44 -15.24 -6.54
CA THR A 182 -2.42 -14.85 -7.57
C THR A 182 -1.89 -15.18 -8.97
N SER A 183 -0.63 -14.84 -9.27
CA SER A 183 -0.01 -15.10 -10.57
C SER A 183 0.09 -16.60 -10.87
N LEU A 184 0.47 -17.42 -9.89
CA LEU A 184 0.55 -18.87 -10.07
C LEU A 184 -0.84 -19.50 -10.24
N ARG A 185 -1.88 -19.03 -9.54
CA ARG A 185 -3.25 -19.56 -9.66
C ARG A 185 -3.86 -19.35 -11.04
N THR A 186 -3.43 -18.34 -11.78
CA THR A 186 -3.93 -18.01 -13.11
C THR A 186 -3.23 -18.76 -14.25
N SER A 187 -2.28 -19.66 -13.95
CA SER A 187 -1.61 -20.49 -14.96
C SER A 187 -2.55 -21.55 -15.54
N ASP A 188 -2.47 -21.79 -16.86
CA ASP A 188 -3.29 -22.76 -17.57
C ASP A 188 -2.85 -24.20 -17.32
N ALA A 189 -3.77 -25.05 -16.87
CA ALA A 189 -3.55 -26.48 -16.63
C ALA A 189 -3.10 -27.25 -17.88
N ARG A 190 -3.58 -26.86 -19.07
CA ARG A 190 -3.24 -27.50 -20.35
C ARG A 190 -1.76 -27.56 -20.63
N LEU A 191 -0.99 -26.54 -20.21
CA LEU A 191 0.47 -26.53 -20.36
C LEU A 191 1.14 -27.61 -19.52
N TYR A 192 0.62 -27.89 -18.34
CA TYR A 192 1.10 -28.95 -17.47
C TYR A 192 0.70 -30.35 -17.99
N GLU A 193 -0.48 -30.47 -18.57
CA GLU A 193 -0.96 -31.70 -19.23
C GLU A 193 -0.09 -32.02 -20.45
N ALA A 194 0.21 -31.03 -21.30
CA ALA A 194 1.13 -31.18 -22.42
C ALA A 194 2.54 -31.61 -21.97
N ALA A 195 3.06 -30.98 -20.90
CA ALA A 195 4.35 -31.37 -20.34
C ALA A 195 4.35 -32.83 -19.84
N ARG A 196 3.25 -33.29 -19.26
CA ARG A 196 3.07 -34.71 -18.83
C ARG A 196 2.98 -35.66 -20.04
N ALA A 197 2.21 -35.31 -21.05
CA ALA A 197 2.11 -36.11 -22.26
C ALA A 197 3.48 -36.32 -22.95
N LEU A 198 4.33 -35.27 -22.88
CA LEU A 198 5.72 -35.30 -23.37
C LEU A 198 6.70 -35.98 -22.37
N LYS A 199 6.22 -36.53 -21.25
CA LYS A 199 7.03 -37.17 -20.19
C LYS A 199 8.19 -36.29 -19.71
N THR A 200 7.99 -34.96 -19.62
CA THR A 200 9.04 -34.05 -19.14
C THR A 200 9.29 -34.23 -17.64
N SER A 201 10.54 -34.09 -17.21
CA SER A 201 10.88 -34.17 -15.78
C SER A 201 10.28 -32.98 -15.00
N PRO A 202 10.03 -33.14 -13.69
CA PRO A 202 9.47 -32.07 -12.85
C PRO A 202 10.31 -30.79 -12.90
N MET A 203 11.64 -30.89 -12.90
CA MET A 203 12.55 -29.75 -12.99
C MET A 203 12.42 -29.05 -14.35
N LYS A 204 12.34 -29.81 -15.46
CA LYS A 204 12.14 -29.25 -16.78
C LYS A 204 10.76 -28.58 -16.90
N THR A 205 9.71 -29.17 -16.35
CA THR A 205 8.36 -28.57 -16.28
C THR A 205 8.37 -27.28 -15.47
N PHE A 206 9.13 -27.21 -14.37
CA PHE A 206 9.28 -25.99 -13.58
C PHE A 206 9.87 -24.85 -14.42
N PHE A 207 11.00 -25.07 -15.08
CA PHE A 207 11.67 -24.01 -15.88
C PHE A 207 10.96 -23.67 -17.19
N MET A 208 10.29 -24.64 -17.83
CA MET A 208 9.65 -24.42 -19.14
C MET A 208 8.18 -24.01 -19.07
N VAL A 209 7.48 -24.33 -17.96
CA VAL A 209 6.04 -24.05 -17.81
C VAL A 209 5.78 -23.14 -16.61
N THR A 210 6.18 -23.56 -15.39
CA THR A 210 5.81 -22.84 -14.17
C THR A 210 6.45 -21.45 -14.11
N LEU A 211 7.75 -21.35 -14.29
CA LEU A 211 8.48 -20.10 -14.18
C LEU A 211 8.11 -19.10 -15.30
N PRO A 212 7.99 -19.50 -16.58
CA PRO A 212 7.53 -18.61 -17.63
C PRO A 212 6.09 -18.13 -17.45
N ALA A 213 5.18 -18.99 -16.97
CA ALA A 213 3.80 -18.62 -16.67
C ALA A 213 3.72 -17.58 -15.53
N ALA A 214 4.60 -17.67 -14.53
CA ALA A 214 4.68 -16.74 -13.41
C ALA A 214 5.56 -15.50 -13.69
N LYS A 215 6.24 -15.42 -14.85
CA LYS A 215 7.27 -14.41 -15.16
C LYS A 215 6.83 -12.98 -14.85
N TYR A 216 5.68 -12.57 -15.34
CA TYR A 216 5.20 -11.20 -15.15
C TYR A 216 4.81 -10.92 -13.71
N GLY A 217 4.20 -11.90 -13.03
CA GLY A 217 3.92 -11.79 -11.60
C GLY A 217 5.20 -11.73 -10.76
N LEU A 218 6.23 -12.49 -11.13
CA LEU A 218 7.53 -12.45 -10.44
C LEU A 218 8.20 -11.08 -10.63
N ILE A 219 8.25 -10.56 -11.87
CA ILE A 219 8.84 -9.25 -12.14
C ILE A 219 8.07 -8.15 -11.39
N SER A 220 6.73 -8.18 -11.44
CA SER A 220 5.90 -7.23 -10.68
C SER A 220 6.16 -7.33 -9.16
N THR A 221 6.29 -8.54 -8.64
CA THR A 221 6.64 -8.77 -7.22
C THR A 221 7.97 -8.13 -6.86
N LEU A 222 9.01 -8.36 -7.67
CA LEU A 222 10.34 -7.79 -7.41
C LEU A 222 10.31 -6.26 -7.42
N ILE A 223 9.60 -5.65 -8.38
CA ILE A 223 9.47 -4.19 -8.47
C ILE A 223 8.70 -3.64 -7.26
N VAL A 224 7.58 -4.25 -6.90
CA VAL A 224 6.76 -3.81 -5.75
C VAL A 224 7.54 -3.94 -4.44
N VAL A 225 8.19 -5.09 -4.19
CA VAL A 225 9.01 -5.30 -2.99
C VAL A 225 10.16 -4.30 -2.95
N PHE A 226 10.88 -4.09 -4.05
CA PHE A 226 11.94 -3.10 -4.13
C PHE A 226 11.45 -1.70 -3.73
N THR A 227 10.30 -1.28 -4.27
CA THR A 227 9.70 0.02 -3.94
C THR A 227 9.34 0.10 -2.45
N LEU A 228 8.70 -0.93 -1.89
CA LEU A 228 8.33 -0.97 -0.48
C LEU A 228 9.57 -0.89 0.43
N VAL A 229 10.65 -1.59 0.07
CA VAL A 229 11.90 -1.61 0.84
C VAL A 229 12.58 -0.24 0.86
N ILE A 230 12.76 0.39 -0.31
CA ILE A 230 13.48 1.68 -0.38
C ILE A 230 12.69 2.83 0.25
N THR A 231 11.36 2.72 0.34
CA THR A 231 10.49 3.76 0.88
C THR A 231 10.12 3.56 2.35
N ASP A 232 10.48 2.41 2.95
CA ASP A 232 10.19 2.18 4.36
C ASP A 232 11.08 3.04 5.26
N PHE A 233 10.43 3.64 6.24
CA PHE A 233 11.08 4.47 7.27
C PHE A 233 11.15 3.74 8.62
N GLY A 234 10.09 2.99 8.96
CA GLY A 234 9.90 2.45 10.30
C GLY A 234 10.99 1.50 10.75
N VAL A 235 11.26 0.46 9.97
CA VAL A 235 12.31 -0.52 10.30
C VAL A 235 13.69 0.11 10.36
N PRO A 236 14.16 0.88 9.35
CA PRO A 236 15.47 1.53 9.43
C PRO A 236 15.62 2.52 10.59
N LYS A 237 14.57 3.22 11.00
CA LYS A 237 14.61 4.18 12.11
C LYS A 237 14.85 3.48 13.44
N VAL A 238 14.23 2.33 13.69
CA VAL A 238 14.30 1.60 14.97
C VAL A 238 15.57 0.77 15.10
N ILE A 239 15.96 0.01 14.05
CA ILE A 239 17.05 -0.97 14.14
C ILE A 239 18.27 -0.60 13.29
N GLY A 240 18.20 0.49 12.54
CA GLY A 240 19.24 0.87 11.60
C GLY A 240 20.57 1.29 12.23
N GLY A 241 20.57 1.81 13.45
CA GLY A 241 21.80 2.30 14.10
C GLY A 241 22.50 3.36 13.26
N SER A 242 23.77 3.09 12.89
CA SER A 242 24.56 3.97 12.02
C SER A 242 24.35 3.74 10.51
N TYR A 243 23.60 2.72 10.10
CA TYR A 243 23.34 2.41 8.71
C TYR A 243 22.22 3.30 8.17
N ASN A 244 22.60 4.43 7.56
CA ASN A 244 21.65 5.40 7.05
C ASN A 244 21.09 4.98 5.69
N VAL A 245 19.79 5.23 5.48
CA VAL A 245 19.09 5.10 4.21
C VAL A 245 18.36 6.42 3.89
N LEU A 246 17.97 6.61 2.62
CA LEU A 246 17.33 7.86 2.18
C LEU A 246 16.12 8.26 3.03
N ALA A 247 15.26 7.30 3.40
CA ALA A 247 14.10 7.57 4.24
C ALA A 247 14.46 8.12 5.62
N THR A 248 15.49 7.56 6.28
CA THR A 248 15.97 8.08 7.57
C THR A 248 16.69 9.42 7.43
N ASP A 249 17.36 9.66 6.30
CA ASP A 249 18.02 10.93 6.05
C ASP A 249 17.03 12.08 5.83
N ILE A 250 15.91 11.83 5.13
CA ILE A 250 14.81 12.82 5.04
C ILE A 250 14.39 13.25 6.46
N PHE A 251 14.16 12.28 7.34
CA PHE A 251 13.76 12.57 8.72
C PHE A 251 14.83 13.36 9.49
N LYS A 252 16.11 12.96 9.36
CA LYS A 252 17.24 13.66 10.01
C LYS A 252 17.41 15.10 9.50
N GLN A 253 17.28 15.32 8.19
CA GLN A 253 17.37 16.65 7.59
C GLN A 253 16.23 17.56 8.07
N VAL A 254 15.00 17.05 8.06
CA VAL A 254 13.80 17.85 8.38
C VAL A 254 13.64 18.05 9.89
N VAL A 255 13.63 16.95 10.67
CA VAL A 255 13.33 17.00 12.10
C VAL A 255 14.60 17.26 12.93
N GLY A 256 15.71 16.62 12.57
CA GLY A 256 16.97 16.75 13.32
C GLY A 256 17.71 18.04 13.04
N GLN A 257 17.81 18.47 11.79
CA GLN A 257 18.63 19.61 11.37
C GLN A 257 17.81 20.84 10.95
N GLN A 258 16.48 20.70 10.85
CA GLN A 258 15.56 21.75 10.36
C GLN A 258 15.95 22.29 8.96
N ASN A 259 16.67 21.48 8.17
CA ASN A 259 17.10 21.81 6.82
C ASN A 259 16.07 21.32 5.80
N PHE A 260 15.04 22.12 5.59
CA PHE A 260 13.93 21.78 4.71
C PHE A 260 14.32 21.71 3.22
N ALA A 261 15.27 22.53 2.78
CA ALA A 261 15.76 22.50 1.40
C ALA A 261 16.48 21.17 1.12
N MET A 262 17.36 20.73 2.01
CA MET A 262 18.06 19.46 1.88
C MET A 262 17.10 18.26 2.06
N GLY A 263 16.11 18.39 2.94
CA GLY A 263 15.03 17.43 3.08
C GLY A 263 14.24 17.24 1.77
N ALA A 264 13.95 18.35 1.06
CA ALA A 264 13.29 18.31 -0.24
C ALA A 264 14.16 17.63 -1.32
N VAL A 265 15.46 17.93 -1.39
CA VAL A 265 16.39 17.27 -2.31
C VAL A 265 16.45 15.77 -2.05
N THR A 266 16.64 15.35 -0.78
CA THR A 266 16.68 13.94 -0.40
C THR A 266 15.37 13.23 -0.74
N SER A 267 14.23 13.92 -0.59
CA SER A 267 12.91 13.41 -0.98
C SER A 267 12.80 13.19 -2.49
N ILE A 268 13.37 14.05 -3.32
CA ILE A 268 13.43 13.87 -4.77
C ILE A 268 14.32 12.67 -5.13
N MET A 269 15.46 12.52 -4.45
CA MET A 269 16.34 11.37 -4.64
C MET A 269 15.65 10.04 -4.31
N LEU A 270 14.73 10.02 -3.34
CA LEU A 270 13.92 8.85 -3.03
C LEU A 270 12.73 8.68 -3.99
N LEU A 271 12.12 9.78 -4.43
CA LEU A 271 10.97 9.78 -5.34
C LEU A 271 11.34 9.23 -6.72
N PHE A 272 12.53 9.58 -7.24
CA PHE A 272 12.96 9.20 -8.57
C PHE A 272 12.96 7.67 -8.80
N PRO A 273 13.66 6.84 -8.00
CA PRO A 273 13.63 5.39 -8.17
C PRO A 273 12.23 4.80 -7.93
N ALA A 274 11.43 5.37 -7.03
CA ALA A 274 10.06 4.91 -6.79
C ALA A 274 9.15 5.12 -8.01
N VAL A 275 9.22 6.29 -8.65
CA VAL A 275 8.48 6.59 -9.90
C VAL A 275 8.94 5.70 -11.05
N MET A 276 10.25 5.48 -11.19
CA MET A 276 10.80 4.59 -12.22
C MET A 276 10.33 3.14 -12.03
N ALA A 277 10.39 2.64 -10.81
CA ALA A 277 9.91 1.30 -10.45
C ALA A 277 8.40 1.17 -10.73
N PHE A 278 7.61 2.17 -10.33
CA PHE A 278 6.19 2.21 -10.62
C PHE A 278 5.88 2.18 -12.13
N GLY A 279 6.59 2.98 -12.93
CA GLY A 279 6.45 2.98 -14.40
C GLY A 279 6.76 1.61 -15.01
N ALA A 280 7.83 0.96 -14.54
CA ALA A 280 8.20 -0.38 -14.95
C ALA A 280 7.14 -1.43 -14.59
N ASP A 281 6.59 -1.38 -13.36
CA ASP A 281 5.51 -2.28 -12.93
C ASP A 281 4.26 -2.12 -13.80
N ARG A 282 3.85 -0.89 -14.11
CA ARG A 282 2.72 -0.61 -15.01
C ARG A 282 2.92 -1.18 -16.40
N TRP A 283 4.11 -1.07 -16.94
CA TRP A 283 4.46 -1.64 -18.24
C TRP A 283 4.38 -3.18 -18.22
N VAL A 284 4.88 -3.82 -17.16
CA VAL A 284 4.82 -5.27 -16.95
C VAL A 284 3.37 -5.75 -16.83
N GLN A 285 2.55 -5.08 -16.02
CA GLN A 285 1.13 -5.42 -15.82
C GLN A 285 0.32 -5.30 -17.11
N LYS A 286 0.60 -4.32 -17.98
CA LYS A 286 -0.05 -4.22 -19.30
C LYS A 286 0.25 -5.45 -20.18
N LYS A 287 1.49 -5.94 -20.19
CA LYS A 287 1.88 -7.15 -20.93
C LYS A 287 1.22 -8.41 -20.34
N GLN A 288 1.12 -8.49 -19.03
CA GLN A 288 0.44 -9.61 -18.37
C GLN A 288 -1.03 -9.72 -18.78
N LYS A 289 -1.78 -8.61 -18.76
CA LYS A 289 -3.20 -8.60 -19.13
C LYS A 289 -3.46 -9.09 -20.57
N SER A 290 -2.55 -8.84 -21.49
CA SER A 290 -2.69 -9.28 -22.88
C SER A 290 -2.54 -10.80 -23.08
N LEU A 291 -2.02 -11.51 -22.07
CA LEU A 291 -1.78 -12.96 -22.13
C LEU A 291 -2.87 -13.77 -21.41
N PHE A 292 -3.76 -13.11 -20.66
CA PHE A 292 -4.88 -13.81 -20.02
C PHE A 292 -5.95 -14.14 -21.08
N ASP A 293 -6.02 -15.43 -21.44
CA ASP A 293 -7.15 -15.97 -22.19
C ASP A 293 -8.28 -16.29 -21.20
N THR A 294 -9.50 -15.85 -21.52
CA THR A 294 -10.71 -16.13 -20.76
C THR A 294 -11.05 -17.64 -20.71
N ARG A 295 -10.32 -18.47 -21.46
CA ARG A 295 -10.50 -19.92 -21.57
C ARG A 295 -9.46 -20.72 -20.77
N SER A 296 -8.64 -20.09 -19.93
CA SER A 296 -7.65 -20.82 -19.12
C SER A 296 -8.33 -21.70 -18.06
N VAL A 297 -7.85 -22.94 -17.94
CA VAL A 297 -8.34 -23.90 -16.93
C VAL A 297 -7.42 -23.83 -15.71
N PRO A 298 -7.95 -23.62 -14.47
CA PRO A 298 -7.12 -23.59 -13.27
C PRO A 298 -6.38 -24.91 -13.04
N TYR A 299 -5.07 -24.83 -12.78
CA TYR A 299 -4.25 -26.00 -12.48
C TYR A 299 -4.62 -26.63 -11.13
N GLN A 300 -4.85 -27.93 -11.10
CA GLN A 300 -5.04 -28.72 -9.89
C GLN A 300 -3.82 -29.63 -9.67
N PRO A 301 -3.11 -29.51 -8.54
CA PRO A 301 -1.93 -30.35 -8.26
C PRO A 301 -2.34 -31.79 -7.96
N GLU A 302 -1.53 -32.74 -8.44
CA GLU A 302 -1.66 -34.15 -8.08
C GLU A 302 -0.85 -34.46 -6.81
N PRO A 303 -1.28 -35.39 -5.96
CA PRO A 303 -0.55 -35.77 -4.76
C PRO A 303 0.84 -36.38 -5.09
N ASN A 304 1.87 -35.89 -4.40
CA ASN A 304 3.23 -36.40 -4.47
C ASN A 304 3.89 -36.29 -3.10
N LYS A 305 4.13 -37.42 -2.42
CA LYS A 305 4.61 -37.46 -1.04
C LYS A 305 5.91 -36.67 -0.82
N THR A 306 6.88 -36.81 -1.71
CA THR A 306 8.18 -36.14 -1.57
C THR A 306 8.05 -34.62 -1.74
N ARG A 307 7.42 -34.19 -2.82
CA ARG A 307 7.19 -32.74 -3.09
C ARG A 307 6.35 -32.12 -1.97
N ASP A 308 5.24 -32.77 -1.60
CA ASP A 308 4.30 -32.24 -0.63
C ASP A 308 4.93 -32.19 0.78
N GLY A 309 5.78 -33.17 1.13
CA GLY A 309 6.56 -33.16 2.37
C GLY A 309 7.61 -32.05 2.41
N LEU A 310 8.37 -31.86 1.33
CA LEU A 310 9.33 -30.73 1.23
C LEU A 310 8.64 -29.36 1.30
N CYS A 311 7.52 -29.21 0.61
CA CYS A 311 6.70 -27.98 0.66
C CYS A 311 6.17 -27.73 2.08
N PHE A 312 5.74 -28.76 2.78
CA PHE A 312 5.27 -28.66 4.17
C PHE A 312 6.38 -28.19 5.11
N VAL A 313 7.56 -28.80 5.04
CA VAL A 313 8.73 -28.40 5.86
C VAL A 313 9.12 -26.96 5.56
N TYR A 314 9.22 -26.60 4.29
CA TYR A 314 9.56 -25.24 3.86
C TYR A 314 8.59 -24.18 4.39
N CYS A 315 7.27 -24.41 4.21
CA CYS A 315 6.26 -23.51 4.73
C CYS A 315 6.26 -23.46 6.26
N SER A 316 6.52 -24.59 6.94
CA SER A 316 6.62 -24.65 8.39
C SER A 316 7.78 -23.82 8.93
N LEU A 317 8.97 -23.89 8.31
CA LEU A 317 10.14 -23.11 8.72
C LEU A 317 9.87 -21.60 8.63
N ILE A 318 9.32 -21.13 7.50
CA ILE A 318 8.98 -19.71 7.33
C ILE A 318 7.89 -19.29 8.32
N SER A 319 6.86 -20.13 8.51
CA SER A 319 5.77 -19.81 9.45
C SER A 319 6.25 -19.77 10.90
N VAL A 320 7.20 -20.61 11.30
CA VAL A 320 7.84 -20.56 12.62
C VAL A 320 8.63 -19.26 12.78
N ALA A 321 9.37 -18.84 11.76
CA ALA A 321 10.10 -17.57 11.80
C ALA A 321 9.12 -16.37 11.94
N VAL A 322 8.00 -16.38 11.21
CA VAL A 322 6.95 -15.36 11.34
C VAL A 322 6.36 -15.36 12.75
N LEU A 323 6.01 -16.53 13.28
CA LEU A 323 5.46 -16.65 14.62
C LEU A 323 6.47 -16.27 15.71
N ALA A 324 7.77 -16.53 15.51
CA ALA A 324 8.81 -16.12 16.44
C ALA A 324 8.89 -14.59 16.56
N VAL A 325 8.83 -13.87 15.44
CA VAL A 325 8.83 -12.40 15.45
C VAL A 325 7.56 -11.86 16.11
N LEU A 326 6.37 -12.34 15.73
CA LEU A 326 5.11 -11.89 16.31
C LEU A 326 5.01 -12.28 17.80
N GLY A 327 5.40 -13.50 18.14
CA GLY A 327 5.39 -14.00 19.51
C GLY A 327 6.35 -13.25 20.41
N MET A 328 7.51 -12.84 19.87
CA MET A 328 8.48 -12.06 20.63
C MET A 328 8.00 -10.63 20.88
N ALA A 329 7.25 -10.02 19.98
CA ALA A 329 6.57 -8.74 20.24
C ALA A 329 5.60 -8.87 21.42
N VAL A 330 4.76 -9.91 21.39
CA VAL A 330 3.81 -10.17 22.49
C VAL A 330 4.56 -10.47 23.80
N TYR A 331 5.59 -11.31 23.77
CA TYR A 331 6.39 -11.60 24.95
C TYR A 331 7.07 -10.36 25.50
N GLY A 332 7.77 -9.58 24.65
CA GLY A 332 8.44 -8.33 25.04
C GLY A 332 7.49 -7.30 25.63
N SER A 333 6.25 -7.25 25.16
CA SER A 333 5.20 -6.36 25.71
C SER A 333 4.76 -6.74 27.13
N LEU A 334 4.93 -8.01 27.52
CA LEU A 334 4.52 -8.54 28.81
C LEU A 334 5.68 -8.60 29.83
N VAL A 335 6.94 -8.42 29.41
CA VAL A 335 8.10 -8.47 30.30
C VAL A 335 8.23 -7.19 31.11
N THR A 336 8.46 -7.30 32.42
CA THR A 336 8.54 -6.15 33.34
C THR A 336 9.68 -5.21 33.00
N PHE A 337 10.90 -5.74 32.84
CA PHE A 337 12.10 -4.95 32.52
C PHE A 337 13.13 -5.81 31.80
N TRP A 338 13.22 -5.61 30.51
CA TRP A 338 14.16 -6.36 29.67
C TRP A 338 15.59 -5.86 29.85
N PRO A 339 16.59 -6.74 29.93
CA PRO A 339 16.54 -8.20 30.01
C PRO A 339 16.55 -8.75 31.46
N TRP A 340 16.60 -7.85 32.45
CA TRP A 340 16.95 -8.14 33.84
C TRP A 340 15.81 -8.78 34.62
N ASN A 341 14.60 -8.33 34.44
CA ASN A 341 13.41 -8.89 35.09
C ASN A 341 12.40 -9.39 34.06
N LYS A 342 12.41 -10.69 33.80
CA LYS A 342 11.55 -11.36 32.81
C LYS A 342 10.18 -11.78 33.38
N ALA A 343 9.85 -11.35 34.60
CA ALA A 343 8.52 -11.59 35.16
C ALA A 343 7.45 -10.94 34.28
N LEU A 344 6.36 -11.70 34.02
CA LEU A 344 5.27 -11.22 33.19
C LEU A 344 4.42 -10.19 33.93
N THR A 345 4.09 -9.11 33.26
CA THR A 345 3.30 -7.99 33.79
C THR A 345 2.44 -7.35 32.70
N LEU A 346 1.39 -6.69 33.11
CA LEU A 346 0.59 -5.82 32.23
C LEU A 346 0.96 -4.33 32.39
N ASN A 347 2.01 -4.01 33.17
CA ASN A 347 2.41 -2.60 33.42
C ASN A 347 2.76 -1.86 32.13
N ASN A 348 3.34 -2.51 31.13
CA ASN A 348 3.66 -1.91 29.84
C ASN A 348 2.43 -1.44 29.06
N TYR A 349 1.25 -1.96 29.39
CA TYR A 349 -0.05 -1.52 28.83
C TYR A 349 -0.64 -0.35 29.61
N ASN A 350 -0.05 0.07 30.71
CA ASN A 350 -0.46 1.27 31.43
C ASN A 350 0.20 2.53 30.82
N PHE A 351 -0.26 2.88 29.61
CA PHE A 351 0.32 4.00 28.85
C PHE A 351 0.22 5.33 29.60
N ALA A 352 -0.72 5.50 30.52
CA ALA A 352 -0.82 6.69 31.36
C ALA A 352 0.45 6.92 32.22
N LYS A 353 1.17 5.84 32.55
CA LYS A 353 2.44 5.91 33.29
C LYS A 353 3.68 5.83 32.41
N MET A 354 3.55 5.19 31.23
CA MET A 354 4.67 4.88 30.33
C MET A 354 4.88 5.93 29.23
N SER A 355 3.88 6.76 28.93
CA SER A 355 3.96 7.76 27.88
C SER A 355 3.37 9.09 28.35
N THR A 356 4.01 10.18 27.93
CA THR A 356 3.50 11.55 28.16
C THR A 356 2.08 11.75 27.62
N TYR A 357 1.73 11.04 26.55
CA TYR A 357 0.44 11.16 25.87
C TYR A 357 -0.60 10.12 26.33
N GLY A 358 -0.24 9.22 27.23
CA GLY A 358 -1.12 8.18 27.74
C GLY A 358 -1.76 7.32 26.66
N TRP A 359 -3.08 7.15 26.74
CA TRP A 359 -3.90 6.38 25.80
C TRP A 359 -4.31 7.18 24.54
N SER A 360 -4.13 8.50 24.53
CA SER A 360 -4.58 9.35 23.42
C SER A 360 -4.06 8.90 22.05
N PRO A 361 -2.79 8.48 21.89
CA PRO A 361 -2.29 8.02 20.59
C PRO A 361 -3.03 6.80 20.03
N PHE A 362 -3.42 5.88 20.89
CA PHE A 362 -4.19 4.70 20.46
C PHE A 362 -5.57 5.09 19.95
N PHE A 363 -6.30 5.93 20.69
CA PHE A 363 -7.62 6.42 20.27
C PHE A 363 -7.54 7.35 19.06
N ASN A 364 -6.49 8.16 18.94
CA ASN A 364 -6.23 8.96 17.76
C ASN A 364 -6.02 8.09 16.52
N SER A 365 -5.28 6.98 16.64
CA SER A 365 -5.12 6.03 15.52
C SER A 365 -6.43 5.34 15.14
N LEU A 366 -7.25 4.97 16.11
CA LEU A 366 -8.58 4.40 15.83
C LEU A 366 -9.49 5.43 15.14
N THR A 367 -9.45 6.68 15.58
CA THR A 367 -10.20 7.80 14.98
C THR A 367 -9.72 8.07 13.55
N LEU A 368 -8.40 8.15 13.35
CA LEU A 368 -7.78 8.28 12.03
C LEU A 368 -8.21 7.13 11.11
N ALA A 369 -8.12 5.90 11.58
CA ALA A 369 -8.48 4.70 10.82
C ALA A 369 -9.97 4.65 10.48
N GLY A 370 -10.84 4.98 11.45
CA GLY A 370 -12.30 5.00 11.27
C GLY A 370 -12.73 6.03 10.24
N TRP A 371 -12.26 7.28 10.36
CA TRP A 371 -12.58 8.32 9.38
C TRP A 371 -11.95 8.07 8.01
N SER A 372 -10.72 7.59 7.95
CA SER A 372 -10.07 7.21 6.69
C SER A 372 -10.83 6.10 5.99
N ALA A 373 -11.30 5.08 6.72
CA ALA A 373 -12.10 4.01 6.16
C ALA A 373 -13.46 4.53 5.65
N LEU A 374 -14.16 5.34 6.41
CA LEU A 374 -15.50 5.83 6.06
C LEU A 374 -15.44 6.81 4.88
N ILE A 375 -14.71 7.92 5.05
CA ILE A 375 -14.63 9.00 4.05
C ILE A 375 -13.85 8.52 2.82
N GLY A 376 -12.71 7.86 3.05
CA GLY A 376 -11.85 7.38 1.96
C GLY A 376 -12.58 6.37 1.07
N THR A 377 -13.31 5.42 1.66
CA THR A 377 -14.09 4.44 0.87
C THR A 377 -15.17 5.12 0.04
N ALA A 378 -15.89 6.08 0.62
CA ALA A 378 -16.92 6.83 -0.11
C ALA A 378 -16.32 7.60 -1.29
N VAL A 379 -15.25 8.38 -1.06
CA VAL A 379 -14.58 9.18 -2.09
C VAL A 379 -13.99 8.29 -3.19
N ILE A 380 -13.30 7.21 -2.81
CA ILE A 380 -12.65 6.29 -3.74
C ILE A 380 -13.69 5.54 -4.59
N PHE A 381 -14.74 4.99 -3.97
CA PHE A 381 -15.73 4.19 -4.69
C PHE A 381 -16.60 5.06 -5.62
N VAL A 382 -17.04 6.23 -5.16
CA VAL A 382 -17.78 7.20 -5.99
C VAL A 382 -16.88 7.71 -7.12
N GLY A 383 -15.63 8.04 -6.84
CA GLY A 383 -14.66 8.48 -7.85
C GLY A 383 -14.43 7.42 -8.92
N ALA A 384 -14.21 6.17 -8.52
CA ALA A 384 -14.06 5.05 -9.44
C ALA A 384 -15.32 4.82 -10.29
N TYR A 385 -16.51 4.96 -9.68
CA TYR A 385 -17.78 4.87 -10.41
C TYR A 385 -17.92 5.97 -11.46
N CYS A 386 -17.63 7.21 -11.12
CA CYS A 386 -17.67 8.33 -12.07
C CYS A 386 -16.70 8.14 -13.24
N ILE A 387 -15.51 7.61 -12.97
CA ILE A 387 -14.49 7.36 -13.97
C ILE A 387 -14.86 6.17 -14.88
N GLU A 388 -15.32 5.06 -14.33
CA GLU A 388 -15.58 3.82 -15.09
C GLU A 388 -16.94 3.83 -15.77
N LYS A 389 -18.00 4.23 -15.05
CA LYS A 389 -19.39 4.14 -15.51
C LYS A 389 -19.94 5.44 -16.08
N GLY A 390 -19.25 6.55 -15.91
CA GLY A 390 -19.63 7.83 -16.54
C GLY A 390 -19.61 7.74 -18.06
N ARG A 391 -20.61 8.31 -18.73
CA ARG A 391 -20.72 8.28 -20.22
C ARG A 391 -20.22 9.59 -20.86
N ALA A 392 -20.18 10.68 -20.11
CA ALA A 392 -19.72 11.99 -20.57
C ALA A 392 -18.27 12.28 -20.11
N PHE A 393 -17.67 13.36 -20.60
CA PHE A 393 -16.38 13.91 -20.18
C PHE A 393 -15.21 12.92 -20.29
N GLY A 394 -15.11 12.17 -21.39
CA GLY A 394 -14.07 11.16 -21.63
C GLY A 394 -12.64 11.60 -21.33
N PRO A 395 -12.15 12.75 -21.88
CA PRO A 395 -10.79 13.23 -21.59
C PRO A 395 -10.54 13.52 -20.11
N VAL A 396 -11.52 14.13 -19.40
CA VAL A 396 -11.42 14.41 -17.97
C VAL A 396 -11.31 13.11 -17.17
N ARG A 397 -12.14 12.10 -17.48
CA ARG A 397 -12.10 10.80 -16.82
C ARG A 397 -10.77 10.08 -17.05
N GLN A 398 -10.18 10.17 -18.25
CA GLN A 398 -8.86 9.61 -18.53
C GLN A 398 -7.76 10.32 -17.71
N ALA A 399 -7.79 11.64 -17.65
CA ALA A 399 -6.86 12.42 -16.83
C ALA A 399 -7.00 12.06 -15.34
N MET A 400 -8.23 11.94 -14.85
CA MET A 400 -8.53 11.52 -13.47
C MET A 400 -8.06 10.09 -13.20
N GLN A 401 -8.23 9.18 -14.14
CA GLN A 401 -7.72 7.81 -14.03
C GLN A 401 -6.18 7.80 -13.92
N MET A 402 -5.48 8.64 -14.68
CA MET A 402 -4.02 8.78 -14.58
C MET A 402 -3.62 9.37 -13.22
N LEU A 403 -4.31 10.42 -12.79
CA LEU A 403 -4.01 11.10 -11.52
C LEU A 403 -4.28 10.20 -10.31
N SER A 404 -5.32 9.37 -10.37
CA SER A 404 -5.67 8.38 -9.32
C SER A 404 -4.57 7.34 -9.05
N VAL A 405 -3.61 7.23 -9.95
CA VAL A 405 -2.53 6.24 -9.86
C VAL A 405 -1.23 6.85 -9.30
N VAL A 406 -1.11 8.18 -9.34
CA VAL A 406 0.07 8.93 -8.87
C VAL A 406 0.42 8.63 -7.41
N PRO A 407 -0.53 8.59 -6.44
CA PRO A 407 -0.18 8.35 -5.04
C PRO A 407 0.61 7.07 -4.78
N MET A 408 0.43 6.03 -5.59
CA MET A 408 1.18 4.78 -5.45
C MET A 408 2.68 4.93 -5.77
N ALA A 409 3.03 5.92 -6.59
CA ALA A 409 4.42 6.20 -6.95
C ALA A 409 5.11 7.12 -5.94
N VAL A 410 4.36 7.74 -5.03
CA VAL A 410 4.89 8.74 -4.08
C VAL A 410 5.11 8.10 -2.72
N PRO A 411 6.36 8.05 -2.22
CA PRO A 411 6.64 7.58 -0.86
C PRO A 411 5.90 8.40 0.20
N GLY A 412 5.43 7.76 1.28
CA GLY A 412 4.67 8.44 2.34
C GLY A 412 5.38 9.64 2.95
N MET A 413 6.69 9.53 3.19
CA MET A 413 7.50 10.63 3.73
C MET A 413 7.59 11.81 2.76
N VAL A 414 7.72 11.54 1.47
CA VAL A 414 7.77 12.57 0.41
C VAL A 414 6.44 13.33 0.35
N LEU A 415 5.32 12.59 0.41
CA LEU A 415 4.00 13.20 0.45
C LEU A 415 3.82 14.04 1.72
N GLY A 416 4.17 13.50 2.91
CA GLY A 416 4.08 14.22 4.17
C GLY A 416 4.90 15.51 4.19
N LEU A 417 6.12 15.48 3.66
CA LEU A 417 6.95 16.69 3.55
C LEU A 417 6.35 17.71 2.57
N GLY A 418 5.83 17.25 1.43
CA GLY A 418 5.12 18.12 0.49
C GLY A 418 3.90 18.80 1.14
N TYR A 419 3.19 18.08 2.02
CA TYR A 419 2.08 18.63 2.79
C TYR A 419 2.53 19.75 3.74
N ILE A 420 3.69 19.61 4.41
CA ILE A 420 4.26 20.72 5.21
C ILE A 420 4.50 21.93 4.32
N PHE A 421 5.20 21.77 3.21
CA PHE A 421 5.58 22.89 2.36
C PHE A 421 4.40 23.63 1.75
N TYR A 422 3.30 22.92 1.46
CA TYR A 422 2.14 23.54 0.87
C TYR A 422 1.14 24.07 1.89
N PHE A 423 0.86 23.34 2.97
CA PHE A 423 -0.22 23.70 3.89
C PHE A 423 0.25 24.48 5.12
N ASN A 424 1.55 24.44 5.48
CA ASN A 424 2.09 25.23 6.60
C ASN A 424 2.47 26.66 6.18
N ASP A 425 1.98 27.13 5.04
CA ASP A 425 2.10 28.53 4.62
C ASP A 425 0.92 29.33 5.17
N VAL A 426 1.21 30.39 5.92
CA VAL A 426 0.20 31.28 6.52
C VAL A 426 -0.70 31.95 5.47
N ASN A 427 -0.18 32.15 4.26
CA ASN A 427 -0.93 32.73 3.14
C ASN A 427 -1.87 31.71 2.46
N ASN A 428 -1.73 30.41 2.77
CA ASN A 428 -2.59 29.38 2.21
C ASN A 428 -3.93 29.35 2.98
N PRO A 429 -5.08 29.55 2.33
CA PRO A 429 -6.39 29.51 3.00
C PRO A 429 -6.70 28.14 3.64
N LEU A 430 -6.03 27.06 3.21
CA LEU A 430 -6.17 25.73 3.77
C LEU A 430 -5.23 25.47 4.96
N ASN A 431 -4.42 26.45 5.38
CA ASN A 431 -3.56 26.35 6.57
C ASN A 431 -4.35 25.99 7.84
N VAL A 432 -5.61 26.39 7.92
CA VAL A 432 -6.52 26.04 9.03
C VAL A 432 -6.65 24.51 9.25
N LEU A 433 -6.39 23.70 8.25
CA LEU A 433 -6.41 22.24 8.37
C LEU A 433 -5.14 21.68 9.00
N TYR A 434 -4.02 22.42 8.94
CA TYR A 434 -2.72 21.94 9.41
C TYR A 434 -2.75 21.60 10.91
N GLY A 435 -2.17 20.42 11.26
CA GLY A 435 -2.16 19.91 12.64
C GLY A 435 -3.47 19.30 13.13
N THR A 436 -4.55 19.29 12.32
CA THR A 436 -5.84 18.70 12.70
C THR A 436 -5.93 17.21 12.34
N MET A 437 -6.84 16.48 13.00
CA MET A 437 -7.14 15.09 12.65
C MET A 437 -7.69 14.97 11.22
N ALA A 438 -8.47 15.94 10.74
CA ALA A 438 -8.98 15.97 9.38
C ALA A 438 -7.84 16.01 8.35
N PHE A 439 -6.78 16.75 8.65
CA PHE A 439 -5.58 16.81 7.79
C PHE A 439 -4.86 15.46 7.68
N LEU A 440 -4.70 14.76 8.80
CA LEU A 440 -4.14 13.40 8.82
C LEU A 440 -5.00 12.42 8.03
N VAL A 441 -6.34 12.51 8.15
CA VAL A 441 -7.29 11.67 7.39
C VAL A 441 -7.13 11.92 5.90
N ILE A 442 -7.11 13.19 5.46
CA ILE A 442 -6.94 13.53 4.04
C ILE A 442 -5.62 12.97 3.49
N ASN A 443 -4.51 13.22 4.19
CA ASN A 443 -3.20 12.71 3.78
C ASN A 443 -3.19 11.18 3.67
N THR A 444 -3.77 10.49 4.65
CA THR A 444 -3.84 9.03 4.69
C THR A 444 -4.70 8.47 3.54
N VAL A 445 -5.89 9.05 3.30
CA VAL A 445 -6.76 8.66 2.18
C VAL A 445 -6.07 8.87 0.85
N VAL A 446 -5.37 10.01 0.67
CA VAL A 446 -4.62 10.31 -0.55
C VAL A 446 -3.48 9.32 -0.74
N HIS A 447 -2.69 9.05 0.30
CA HIS A 447 -1.57 8.11 0.22
C HIS A 447 -2.00 6.71 -0.21
N TYR A 448 -3.11 6.21 0.34
CA TYR A 448 -3.63 4.87 0.05
C TYR A 448 -4.71 4.84 -1.05
N TYR A 449 -4.96 5.95 -1.73
CA TYR A 449 -6.02 6.10 -2.73
C TYR A 449 -5.97 5.05 -3.84
N THR A 450 -4.80 4.85 -4.43
CA THR A 450 -4.62 4.07 -5.67
C THR A 450 -5.09 2.63 -5.53
N VAL A 451 -4.72 1.93 -4.45
CA VAL A 451 -5.08 0.52 -4.26
C VAL A 451 -6.59 0.37 -4.09
N GLY A 452 -7.21 1.23 -3.27
CA GLY A 452 -8.67 1.26 -3.14
C GLY A 452 -9.37 1.55 -4.47
N HIS A 453 -8.87 2.52 -5.24
CA HIS A 453 -9.39 2.88 -6.55
C HIS A 453 -9.31 1.70 -7.56
N MET A 454 -8.19 1.00 -7.61
CA MET A 454 -8.02 -0.17 -8.48
C MET A 454 -8.94 -1.33 -8.07
N THR A 455 -9.15 -1.53 -6.77
CA THR A 455 -10.11 -2.51 -6.24
C THR A 455 -11.54 -2.16 -6.67
N ALA A 456 -11.94 -0.90 -6.50
CA ALA A 456 -13.24 -0.40 -6.95
C ALA A 456 -13.44 -0.58 -8.46
N LEU A 457 -12.46 -0.18 -9.28
CA LEU A 457 -12.51 -0.34 -10.74
C LEU A 457 -12.66 -1.80 -11.14
N THR A 458 -11.94 -2.71 -10.49
CA THR A 458 -12.01 -4.14 -10.79
C THR A 458 -13.41 -4.69 -10.51
N ALA A 459 -14.01 -4.32 -9.38
CA ALA A 459 -15.38 -4.72 -9.04
C ALA A 459 -16.40 -4.13 -10.02
N LEU A 460 -16.27 -2.86 -10.39
CA LEU A 460 -17.17 -2.19 -11.32
C LEU A 460 -17.10 -2.79 -12.75
N LYS A 461 -15.91 -3.20 -13.20
CA LYS A 461 -15.72 -3.87 -14.51
C LYS A 461 -16.31 -5.27 -14.58
N GLN A 462 -16.48 -5.93 -13.44
CA GLN A 462 -17.11 -7.26 -13.37
C GLN A 462 -18.65 -7.21 -13.48
N LEU A 463 -19.25 -6.01 -13.40
CA LEU A 463 -20.70 -5.85 -13.59
C LEU A 463 -21.05 -6.00 -15.08
N PRO A 464 -22.02 -6.87 -15.42
CA PRO A 464 -22.50 -7.04 -16.79
C PRO A 464 -23.01 -5.72 -17.39
N SER A 465 -22.62 -5.44 -18.64
CA SER A 465 -23.06 -4.24 -19.37
C SER A 465 -24.57 -4.21 -19.63
N GLU A 466 -25.22 -5.37 -19.62
CA GLU A 466 -26.66 -5.54 -19.79
C GLU A 466 -27.47 -4.84 -18.70
N ILE A 467 -26.93 -4.76 -17.47
CA ILE A 467 -27.58 -4.04 -16.36
C ILE A 467 -27.72 -2.55 -16.70
N GLU A 468 -26.66 -1.96 -17.27
CA GLU A 468 -26.65 -0.54 -17.67
C GLU A 468 -27.54 -0.29 -18.89
N ALA A 469 -27.53 -1.23 -19.86
CA ALA A 469 -28.39 -1.17 -21.04
C ALA A 469 -29.88 -1.26 -20.64
N THR A 470 -30.23 -2.19 -19.74
CA THR A 470 -31.60 -2.34 -19.22
C THR A 470 -32.02 -1.09 -18.42
N ALA A 471 -31.16 -0.54 -17.55
CA ALA A 471 -31.44 0.68 -16.81
C ALA A 471 -31.68 1.88 -17.76
N ALA A 472 -30.91 1.96 -18.85
CA ALA A 472 -31.10 2.99 -19.87
C ALA A 472 -32.41 2.85 -20.63
N SER A 473 -32.83 1.61 -20.97
CA SER A 473 -34.10 1.33 -21.69
C SER A 473 -35.33 1.73 -20.87
N VAL A 474 -35.27 1.54 -19.53
CA VAL A 474 -36.34 1.97 -18.62
C VAL A 474 -36.16 3.40 -18.10
N ARG A 475 -35.21 4.17 -18.67
CA ARG A 475 -34.88 5.57 -18.30
C ARG A 475 -34.61 5.75 -16.80
N LEU A 476 -33.99 4.76 -16.15
CA LEU A 476 -33.63 4.84 -14.74
C LEU A 476 -32.48 5.85 -14.54
N PRO A 477 -32.61 6.87 -13.65
CA PRO A 477 -31.52 7.80 -13.35
C PRO A 477 -30.29 7.09 -12.80
N GLN A 478 -29.09 7.57 -13.17
CA GLN A 478 -27.82 6.92 -12.78
C GLN A 478 -27.65 6.82 -11.24
N TYR A 479 -28.09 7.80 -10.47
CA TYR A 479 -28.01 7.74 -9.01
C TYR A 479 -28.87 6.61 -8.42
N LYS A 480 -30.06 6.35 -9.00
CA LYS A 480 -30.91 5.22 -8.56
C LYS A 480 -30.28 3.88 -8.91
N LEU A 481 -29.66 3.75 -10.09
CA LEU A 481 -28.89 2.59 -10.48
C LEU A 481 -27.71 2.35 -9.53
N PHE A 482 -26.98 3.42 -9.19
CA PHE A 482 -25.86 3.35 -8.25
C PHE A 482 -26.29 2.78 -6.89
N PHE A 483 -27.28 3.40 -6.23
CA PHE A 483 -27.68 2.99 -4.87
C PHE A 483 -28.44 1.67 -4.81
N LYS A 484 -29.27 1.35 -5.82
CA LYS A 484 -30.14 0.16 -5.80
C LYS A 484 -29.49 -1.10 -6.37
N VAL A 485 -28.50 -0.95 -7.25
CA VAL A 485 -27.88 -2.08 -7.95
C VAL A 485 -26.38 -2.11 -7.78
N THR A 486 -25.68 -1.07 -8.23
CA THR A 486 -24.20 -1.07 -8.28
C THR A 486 -23.59 -1.20 -6.90
N LEU A 487 -23.98 -0.35 -5.96
CA LEU A 487 -23.45 -0.35 -4.60
C LEU A 487 -23.72 -1.67 -3.85
N PRO A 488 -24.94 -2.22 -3.82
CA PRO A 488 -25.21 -3.50 -3.17
C PRO A 488 -24.43 -4.68 -3.77
N VAL A 489 -24.30 -4.74 -5.10
CA VAL A 489 -23.56 -5.83 -5.76
C VAL A 489 -22.06 -5.71 -5.53
N CYS A 490 -21.52 -4.48 -5.46
CA CYS A 490 -20.11 -4.21 -5.18
C CYS A 490 -19.79 -4.13 -3.66
N MET A 491 -20.76 -4.35 -2.76
CA MET A 491 -20.57 -4.21 -1.33
C MET A 491 -19.38 -5.03 -0.77
N PRO A 492 -19.06 -6.25 -1.23
CA PRO A 492 -17.86 -6.94 -0.81
C PRO A 492 -16.58 -6.15 -1.11
N ALA A 493 -16.47 -5.57 -2.30
CA ALA A 493 -15.31 -4.73 -2.66
C ALA A 493 -15.27 -3.42 -1.85
N VAL A 494 -16.41 -2.84 -1.53
CA VAL A 494 -16.51 -1.65 -0.65
C VAL A 494 -15.97 -1.98 0.75
N LEU A 495 -16.31 -3.15 1.30
CA LEU A 495 -15.75 -3.63 2.57
C LEU A 495 -14.25 -3.89 2.50
N ASP A 496 -13.77 -4.44 1.37
CA ASP A 496 -12.32 -4.65 1.17
C ASP A 496 -11.57 -3.33 1.18
N ILE A 497 -12.09 -2.29 0.50
CA ILE A 497 -11.52 -0.94 0.49
C ILE A 497 -11.54 -0.32 1.88
N ALA A 498 -12.67 -0.42 2.59
CA ALA A 498 -12.80 0.13 3.94
C ALA A 498 -11.81 -0.52 4.92
N THR A 499 -11.68 -1.84 4.88
CA THR A 499 -10.73 -2.57 5.72
C THR A 499 -9.28 -2.28 5.33
N TYR A 500 -8.99 -2.18 4.04
CA TYR A 500 -7.67 -1.79 3.54
C TYR A 500 -7.26 -0.43 4.09
N LEU A 501 -8.12 0.58 3.99
CA LEU A 501 -7.86 1.92 4.51
C LEU A 501 -7.74 1.91 6.04
N PHE A 502 -8.61 1.19 6.74
CA PHE A 502 -8.57 1.08 8.19
C PHE A 502 -7.25 0.50 8.71
N VAL A 503 -6.85 -0.65 8.18
CA VAL A 503 -5.61 -1.33 8.61
C VAL A 503 -4.39 -0.48 8.28
N ASN A 504 -4.30 0.06 7.06
CA ASN A 504 -3.16 0.88 6.67
C ASN A 504 -3.10 2.21 7.43
N ALA A 505 -4.23 2.84 7.75
CA ALA A 505 -4.26 4.04 8.58
C ALA A 505 -3.80 3.79 10.02
N LEU A 506 -4.15 2.62 10.60
CA LEU A 506 -3.66 2.20 11.92
C LEU A 506 -2.14 1.99 11.96
N THR A 507 -1.57 1.44 10.88
CA THR A 507 -0.18 0.97 10.84
C THR A 507 0.77 1.97 10.20
N THR A 508 0.26 3.03 9.54
CA THR A 508 1.09 4.02 8.85
C THR A 508 1.93 4.85 9.81
N THR A 509 3.21 4.99 9.49
CA THR A 509 4.14 5.88 10.20
C THR A 509 4.69 6.93 9.24
N SER A 510 5.20 6.49 8.09
CA SER A 510 5.93 7.35 7.14
C SER A 510 5.12 8.53 6.60
N ALA A 511 3.82 8.34 6.38
CA ALA A 511 2.96 9.40 5.83
C ALA A 511 2.57 10.46 6.87
N VAL A 512 2.52 10.10 8.16
CA VAL A 512 2.01 10.97 9.23
C VAL A 512 3.08 11.54 10.16
N VAL A 513 4.32 11.02 10.10
CA VAL A 513 5.41 11.36 11.02
C VAL A 513 5.80 12.84 11.01
N PHE A 514 5.45 13.58 9.99
CA PHE A 514 5.69 15.01 9.86
C PHE A 514 4.46 15.90 10.13
N LEU A 515 3.26 15.32 10.24
CA LEU A 515 2.00 16.07 10.13
C LEU A 515 1.18 16.12 11.42
N TYR A 516 1.57 15.33 12.43
CA TYR A 516 0.84 15.27 13.70
C TYR A 516 1.10 16.51 14.56
N SER A 517 0.16 16.81 15.43
CA SER A 517 0.30 17.76 16.55
C SER A 517 0.27 17.01 17.88
N THR A 518 0.48 17.72 19.01
CA THR A 518 0.38 17.15 20.36
C THR A 518 -0.96 16.45 20.61
N ASP A 519 -2.05 16.97 20.07
CA ASP A 519 -3.40 16.44 20.29
C ASP A 519 -3.75 15.31 19.30
N THR A 520 -3.07 15.23 18.15
CA THR A 520 -3.39 14.30 17.06
C THR A 520 -2.36 13.21 16.86
N ILE A 521 -1.41 13.05 17.79
CA ILE A 521 -0.33 12.06 17.69
C ILE A 521 -0.89 10.64 17.48
N PRO A 522 -0.51 9.92 16.41
CA PRO A 522 -0.95 8.55 16.18
C PRO A 522 -0.12 7.55 17.01
N ALA A 523 -0.68 6.37 17.25
CA ALA A 523 -0.01 5.30 18.00
C ALA A 523 1.30 4.85 17.34
N SER A 524 1.38 4.81 16.00
CA SER A 524 2.60 4.46 15.28
C SER A 524 3.76 5.45 15.55
N VAL A 525 3.47 6.73 15.68
CA VAL A 525 4.46 7.75 16.07
C VAL A 525 4.77 7.65 17.56
N SER A 526 3.78 7.38 18.40
CA SER A 526 4.00 7.17 19.84
C SER A 526 4.89 5.96 20.13
N ILE A 527 4.77 4.87 19.34
CA ILE A 527 5.70 3.73 19.41
C ILE A 527 7.13 4.20 19.20
N LEU A 528 7.38 5.03 18.18
CA LEU A 528 8.70 5.56 17.89
C LEU A 528 9.25 6.41 19.04
N ASN A 529 8.41 7.29 19.61
CA ASN A 529 8.80 8.15 20.73
C ASN A 529 9.11 7.34 21.99
N MET A 530 8.33 6.28 22.28
CA MET A 530 8.59 5.39 23.40
C MET A 530 9.87 4.56 23.21
N ASP A 531 10.15 4.13 21.98
CA ASP A 531 11.39 3.41 21.67
C ASP A 531 12.61 4.32 21.80
N ASP A 532 12.54 5.54 21.24
CA ASP A 532 13.61 6.57 21.38
C ASP A 532 13.84 6.95 22.87
N ALA A 533 12.81 6.88 23.71
CA ALA A 533 12.90 7.09 25.16
C ALA A 533 13.41 5.86 25.95
N GLY A 534 13.73 4.75 25.26
CA GLY A 534 14.18 3.50 25.88
C GLY A 534 13.08 2.65 26.51
N GLN A 535 11.80 3.00 26.33
CA GLN A 535 10.64 2.26 26.83
C GLN A 535 10.17 1.19 25.82
N THR A 536 11.09 0.31 25.41
CA THR A 536 10.85 -0.69 24.36
C THR A 536 9.71 -1.66 24.67
N GLY A 537 9.48 -1.99 25.97
CA GLY A 537 8.35 -2.81 26.40
C GLY A 537 7.00 -2.14 26.15
N ALA A 538 6.86 -0.84 26.46
CA ALA A 538 5.65 -0.07 26.19
C ALA A 538 5.44 0.17 24.69
N ALA A 539 6.53 0.40 23.94
CA ALA A 539 6.50 0.47 22.49
C ALA A 539 5.98 -0.83 21.85
N ALA A 540 6.48 -1.99 22.34
CA ALA A 540 5.97 -3.31 21.93
C ALA A 540 4.49 -3.50 22.30
N ALA A 541 4.07 -3.08 23.51
CA ALA A 541 2.67 -3.17 23.94
C ALA A 541 1.73 -2.36 23.04
N MET A 542 2.10 -1.12 22.68
CA MET A 542 1.32 -0.28 21.76
C MET A 542 1.26 -0.92 20.35
N ALA A 543 2.36 -1.48 19.86
CA ALA A 543 2.41 -2.16 18.56
C ALA A 543 1.52 -3.41 18.54
N VAL A 544 1.48 -4.19 19.63
CA VAL A 544 0.60 -5.35 19.79
C VAL A 544 -0.86 -4.90 19.83
N MET A 545 -1.19 -3.81 20.50
CA MET A 545 -2.56 -3.27 20.53
C MET A 545 -3.03 -2.87 19.12
N ILE A 546 -2.19 -2.21 18.33
CA ILE A 546 -2.49 -1.89 16.92
C ILE A 546 -2.73 -3.17 16.11
N MET A 547 -1.84 -4.17 16.27
CA MET A 547 -1.96 -5.45 15.58
C MET A 547 -3.27 -6.18 15.92
N ILE A 548 -3.67 -6.18 17.19
CA ILE A 548 -4.95 -6.76 17.65
C ILE A 548 -6.13 -6.02 17.01
N ALA A 549 -6.12 -4.68 17.02
CA ALA A 549 -7.18 -3.89 16.39
C ALA A 549 -7.29 -4.16 14.88
N ALA A 550 -6.16 -4.25 14.18
CA ALA A 550 -6.10 -4.61 12.76
C ALA A 550 -6.62 -6.04 12.51
N ALA A 551 -6.27 -7.01 13.38
CA ALA A 551 -6.74 -8.38 13.29
C ALA A 551 -8.27 -8.48 13.51
N ILE A 552 -8.81 -7.76 14.48
CA ILE A 552 -10.27 -7.69 14.74
C ILE A 552 -10.97 -7.11 13.50
N ALA A 553 -10.48 -6.01 12.93
CA ALA A 553 -11.05 -5.41 11.73
C ALA A 553 -11.05 -6.41 10.55
N LYS A 554 -9.97 -7.18 10.38
CA LYS A 554 -9.86 -8.20 9.34
C LYS A 554 -10.84 -9.37 9.56
N ILE A 555 -11.01 -9.83 10.79
CA ILE A 555 -11.98 -10.89 11.13
C ILE A 555 -13.41 -10.41 10.86
N VAL A 556 -13.74 -9.17 11.27
CA VAL A 556 -15.05 -8.56 11.00
C VAL A 556 -15.29 -8.47 9.49
N GLN A 557 -14.30 -8.02 8.69
CA GLN A 557 -14.40 -7.96 7.24
C GLN A 557 -14.65 -9.36 6.63
N MET A 558 -13.92 -10.38 7.07
CA MET A 558 -14.07 -11.74 6.55
C MET A 558 -15.46 -12.33 6.85
N THR A 559 -16.00 -12.08 8.03
CA THR A 559 -17.33 -12.57 8.43
C THR A 559 -18.46 -11.83 7.72
N LEU A 560 -18.39 -10.49 7.71
CA LEU A 560 -19.37 -9.65 6.99
C LEU A 560 -19.30 -9.87 5.47
N GLY A 561 -18.10 -10.03 4.90
CA GLY A 561 -17.91 -10.29 3.48
C GLY A 561 -18.61 -11.57 3.04
N LYS A 562 -18.39 -12.69 3.75
CA LYS A 562 -19.05 -13.96 3.46
C LYS A 562 -20.58 -13.86 3.58
N TRP A 563 -21.08 -13.15 4.58
CA TRP A 563 -22.50 -12.94 4.77
C TRP A 563 -23.13 -12.10 3.64
N LEU A 564 -22.44 -11.02 3.22
CA LEU A 564 -22.89 -10.17 2.13
C LEU A 564 -22.85 -10.90 0.77
N GLU A 565 -21.77 -11.62 0.46
CA GLU A 565 -21.68 -12.44 -0.75
C GLU A 565 -22.82 -13.43 -0.86
N SER A 566 -23.18 -14.08 0.26
CA SER A 566 -24.29 -15.03 0.27
C SER A 566 -25.66 -14.38 -0.03
N ARG A 567 -25.83 -13.10 0.32
CA ARG A 567 -27.09 -12.36 0.10
C ARG A 567 -27.13 -11.61 -1.24
N THR A 568 -26.03 -10.97 -1.64
CA THR A 568 -26.01 -10.07 -2.80
C THR A 568 -25.57 -10.75 -4.09
N GLN A 569 -24.83 -11.86 -4.01
CA GLN A 569 -24.27 -12.57 -5.16
C GLN A 569 -24.72 -14.04 -5.25
N ALA A 570 -25.82 -14.42 -4.61
CA ALA A 570 -26.38 -15.78 -4.68
C ALA A 570 -26.66 -16.24 -6.12
N TRP A 571 -26.96 -15.32 -7.05
CA TRP A 571 -27.17 -15.58 -8.47
C TRP A 571 -25.90 -15.99 -9.22
N ARG A 572 -24.71 -15.67 -8.72
CA ARG A 572 -23.41 -16.07 -9.31
C ARG A 572 -23.02 -17.53 -9.00
N LYS A 573 -23.67 -18.14 -8.02
CA LYS A 573 -23.40 -19.53 -7.59
C LYS A 573 -24.29 -20.54 -8.31
N ARG A 574 -25.17 -20.08 -9.19
CA ARG A 574 -25.94 -20.89 -10.13
C ARG A 574 -25.25 -20.82 -11.50
#